data_4d81e820b42c504a67a39b62a3638b0f
#
_entry.id   4d81e820b42c504a67a39b62a3638b0f
#
_cell.length_a   1.000
_cell.length_b   1.000
_cell.length_c   1.000
_cell.angle_alpha   90.00
_cell.angle_beta   90.00
_cell.angle_gamma   90.00
#
_symmetry.space_group_name_H-M   'P 1'
#
loop_
_entity.id
_entity.type
_entity.pdbx_description
1 polymer ?
#
loop_
_entity_poly.entity_id
_entity_poly.type
_entity_poly.pdbx_seq_one_letter_code
_entity_poly.pdbx_strand_id
1 'polypeptide(L)'
;MRLEFTKMHGIGNDYIYFNCLEKELENPADVALKMSARHFSVGADGIVMIFRMRMFNADGSEAQMCGNAIRCVGKYLYDGGYVKSNSLTVETLSGIKKLELYIENGKVRSVSVDMGKAEFDGRKIPVDADGVVKNFPLGIGGAIYNITCVS
;
A
#
# COMPACT_ATOMS: atom_id res chain seq x y z
N MET A 1 2.52 24.51 -11.72
CA MET A 1 2.86 24.07 -10.34
C MET A 1 3.94 23.01 -10.43
N ARG A 2 5.01 23.09 -9.64
CA ARG A 2 6.07 22.07 -9.58
C ARG A 2 5.75 21.16 -8.40
N LEU A 3 5.70 19.85 -8.63
CA LEU A 3 5.52 18.83 -7.60
C LEU A 3 6.79 17.98 -7.53
N GLU A 4 7.35 17.83 -6.33
CA GLU A 4 8.46 16.92 -6.06
C GLU A 4 7.89 15.58 -5.60
N PHE A 5 8.43 14.49 -6.13
CA PHE A 5 7.99 13.14 -5.81
C PHE A 5 9.14 12.15 -5.83
N THR A 6 8.94 11.02 -5.20
CA THR A 6 9.81 9.85 -5.30
C THR A 6 9.01 8.68 -5.88
N LYS A 7 9.55 7.98 -6.87
CA LYS A 7 8.94 6.76 -7.39
C LYS A 7 9.60 5.55 -6.75
N MET A 8 8.81 4.68 -6.14
CA MET A 8 9.29 3.45 -5.49
C MET A 8 8.35 2.30 -5.80
N HIS A 9 8.83 1.07 -5.64
CA HIS A 9 8.00 -0.13 -5.76
C HIS A 9 8.26 -1.12 -4.63
N GLY A 10 7.22 -1.85 -4.24
CA GLY A 10 7.29 -3.03 -3.39
C GLY A 10 6.86 -4.26 -4.18
N ILE A 11 7.81 -5.13 -4.55
CA ILE A 11 7.54 -6.37 -5.31
C ILE A 11 6.80 -6.07 -6.65
N GLY A 12 7.26 -5.05 -7.40
CA GLY A 12 6.70 -4.67 -8.69
C GLY A 12 5.46 -3.75 -8.64
N ASN A 13 4.79 -3.64 -7.50
CA ASN A 13 3.67 -2.70 -7.31
C ASN A 13 4.24 -1.30 -7.06
N ASP A 14 4.16 -0.41 -8.05
CA ASP A 14 4.85 0.87 -8.09
C ASP A 14 3.92 2.06 -7.83
N TYR A 15 4.39 2.97 -6.96
CA TYR A 15 3.66 4.18 -6.57
C TYR A 15 4.53 5.42 -6.67
N ILE A 16 3.86 6.57 -6.81
CA ILE A 16 4.46 7.90 -6.75
C ILE A 16 4.23 8.45 -5.34
N TYR A 17 5.31 8.70 -4.60
CA TYR A 17 5.27 9.13 -3.21
C TYR A 17 5.48 10.63 -3.12
N PHE A 18 4.54 11.32 -2.46
CA PHE A 18 4.62 12.73 -2.13
C PHE A 18 4.92 12.91 -0.66
N ASN A 19 5.97 13.68 -0.37
CA ASN A 19 6.23 14.13 0.99
C ASN A 19 5.25 15.21 1.37
N CYS A 20 4.30 14.86 2.25
CA CYS A 20 3.27 15.76 2.73
C CYS A 20 3.48 16.16 4.20
N LEU A 21 4.70 16.00 4.75
CA LEU A 21 5.00 16.33 6.15
C LEU A 21 4.83 17.82 6.45
N GLU A 22 5.09 18.70 5.48
CA GLU A 22 4.98 20.16 5.64
C GLU A 22 3.75 20.72 4.93
N LYS A 23 3.37 20.15 3.80
CA LYS A 23 2.24 20.63 2.98
C LYS A 23 1.47 19.47 2.38
N GLU A 24 0.17 19.47 2.59
CA GLU A 24 -0.71 18.46 2.00
C GLU A 24 -0.86 18.66 0.48
N LEU A 25 -1.00 17.55 -0.25
CA LEU A 25 -1.26 17.56 -1.69
C LEU A 25 -2.73 17.91 -1.95
N GLU A 26 -2.97 18.94 -2.75
CA GLU A 26 -4.31 19.34 -3.14
C GLU A 26 -4.88 18.40 -4.22
N ASN A 27 -6.17 18.07 -4.13
CA ASN A 27 -6.88 17.20 -5.08
C ASN A 27 -6.15 15.90 -5.42
N PRO A 28 -5.80 15.07 -4.43
CA PRO A 28 -4.97 13.89 -4.64
C PRO A 28 -5.57 12.87 -5.62
N ALA A 29 -6.89 12.73 -5.69
CA ALA A 29 -7.56 11.87 -6.66
C ALA A 29 -7.26 12.28 -8.11
N ASP A 30 -7.35 13.58 -8.42
CA ASP A 30 -7.03 14.10 -9.75
C ASP A 30 -5.55 13.97 -10.09
N VAL A 31 -4.68 14.17 -9.08
CA VAL A 31 -3.23 13.96 -9.24
C VAL A 31 -2.94 12.48 -9.53
N ALA A 32 -3.60 11.55 -8.83
CA ALA A 32 -3.48 10.12 -9.08
C ALA A 32 -3.87 9.76 -10.52
N LEU A 33 -5.05 10.18 -10.97
CA LEU A 33 -5.52 9.96 -12.34
C LEU A 33 -4.51 10.45 -13.39
N LYS A 34 -3.99 11.68 -13.22
CA LYS A 34 -3.09 12.30 -14.19
C LYS A 34 -1.69 11.70 -14.17
N MET A 35 -1.13 11.49 -12.98
CA MET A 35 0.27 11.05 -12.86
C MET A 35 0.46 9.55 -13.01
N SER A 36 -0.58 8.75 -12.73
CA SER A 36 -0.50 7.29 -12.90
C SER A 36 -0.65 6.82 -14.34
N ALA A 37 -1.09 7.69 -15.24
CA ALA A 37 -1.24 7.35 -16.66
C ALA A 37 0.09 6.90 -17.27
N ARG A 38 0.25 5.58 -17.48
CA ARG A 38 1.43 5.00 -18.13
C ARG A 38 1.48 5.49 -19.59
N HIS A 39 2.65 5.78 -20.09
CA HIS A 39 2.95 6.35 -21.41
C HIS A 39 2.68 7.86 -21.60
N PHE A 40 1.81 8.47 -20.77
CA PHE A 40 1.46 9.89 -20.90
C PHE A 40 1.95 10.76 -19.73
N SER A 41 2.37 10.13 -18.63
CA SER A 41 2.87 10.82 -17.44
C SER A 41 3.96 9.97 -16.76
N VAL A 42 4.13 10.10 -15.44
CA VAL A 42 5.10 9.30 -14.66
C VAL A 42 4.79 7.79 -14.74
N GLY A 43 3.51 7.44 -14.76
CA GLY A 43 3.03 6.07 -14.82
C GLY A 43 3.27 5.31 -13.51
N ALA A 44 2.19 4.82 -12.87
CA ALA A 44 2.27 4.04 -11.63
C ALA A 44 0.93 3.33 -11.37
N ASP A 45 0.89 2.50 -10.34
CA ASP A 45 -0.35 1.89 -9.84
C ASP A 45 -1.19 2.90 -9.01
N GLY A 46 -0.59 4.04 -8.66
CA GLY A 46 -1.24 5.12 -7.94
C GLY A 46 -0.25 6.07 -7.27
N ILE A 47 -0.76 6.87 -6.33
CA ILE A 47 0.04 7.79 -5.52
C ILE A 47 -0.09 7.48 -4.04
N VAL A 48 0.92 7.85 -3.25
CA VAL A 48 0.96 7.76 -1.79
C VAL A 48 1.36 9.11 -1.21
N MET A 49 0.58 9.61 -0.28
CA MET A 49 0.90 10.80 0.52
C MET A 49 1.54 10.36 1.84
N ILE A 50 2.74 10.86 2.13
CA ILE A 50 3.47 10.57 3.37
C ILE A 50 3.21 11.69 4.36
N PHE A 51 2.31 11.45 5.30
CA PHE A 51 2.01 12.21 6.52
C PHE A 51 1.11 11.33 7.39
N ARG A 52 -0.20 11.31 7.14
CA ARG A 52 -1.05 10.12 7.30
C ARG A 52 -0.94 9.37 5.99
N MET A 53 -0.59 8.11 6.03
CA MET A 53 -0.50 7.38 4.77
C MET A 53 -1.88 7.31 4.12
N ARG A 54 -2.10 8.18 3.15
CA ARG A 54 -3.24 8.13 2.24
C ARG A 54 -2.75 7.65 0.88
N MET A 55 -3.53 6.83 0.25
CA MET A 55 -3.14 6.33 -1.07
C MET A 55 -4.32 6.34 -2.03
N PHE A 56 -4.04 6.66 -3.27
CA PHE A 56 -5.02 6.73 -4.34
C PHE A 56 -4.55 5.86 -5.49
N ASN A 57 -5.44 4.98 -5.94
CA ASN A 57 -5.21 4.13 -7.10
C ASN A 57 -5.14 4.94 -8.39
N ALA A 58 -4.69 4.33 -9.49
CA ALA A 58 -4.60 4.98 -10.80
C ALA A 58 -5.96 5.48 -11.34
N ASP A 59 -7.08 4.96 -10.85
CA ASP A 59 -8.45 5.40 -11.16
C ASP A 59 -8.94 6.56 -10.27
N GLY A 60 -8.09 7.06 -9.36
CA GLY A 60 -8.40 8.12 -8.40
C GLY A 60 -9.16 7.67 -7.16
N SER A 61 -9.52 6.40 -7.03
CA SER A 61 -10.16 5.86 -5.82
C SER A 61 -9.18 5.84 -4.66
N GLU A 62 -9.65 6.19 -3.45
CA GLU A 62 -8.83 6.11 -2.23
C GLU A 62 -8.89 4.69 -1.66
N ALA A 63 -7.72 4.08 -1.42
CA ALA A 63 -7.60 2.77 -0.81
C ALA A 63 -7.28 2.89 0.69
N GLN A 64 -7.79 1.94 1.47
CA GLN A 64 -7.63 1.96 2.92
C GLN A 64 -6.19 1.74 3.37
N MET A 65 -5.46 0.83 2.70
CA MET A 65 -4.07 0.50 2.99
C MET A 65 -3.49 -0.41 1.90
N CYS A 66 -2.17 -0.37 1.72
CA CYS A 66 -1.44 -1.31 0.87
C CYS A 66 -0.14 -1.73 1.57
N GLY A 67 0.00 -3.04 1.81
CA GLY A 67 1.19 -3.61 2.46
C GLY A 67 2.49 -3.34 1.69
N ASN A 68 2.45 -3.29 0.36
CA ASN A 68 3.61 -2.96 -0.47
C ASN A 68 4.00 -1.48 -0.30
N ALA A 69 3.01 -0.59 -0.40
CA ALA A 69 3.24 0.85 -0.31
C ALA A 69 3.74 1.28 1.07
N ILE A 70 3.18 0.75 2.16
CA ILE A 70 3.60 1.14 3.51
C ILE A 70 5.05 0.72 3.82
N ARG A 71 5.55 -0.39 3.24
CA ARG A 71 6.96 -0.77 3.37
C ARG A 71 7.89 0.27 2.72
N CYS A 72 7.48 0.80 1.57
CA CYS A 72 8.20 1.89 0.92
C CYS A 72 8.15 3.18 1.74
N VAL A 73 7.02 3.50 2.42
CA VAL A 73 6.93 4.63 3.35
C VAL A 73 7.95 4.48 4.49
N GLY A 74 8.03 3.31 5.14
CA GLY A 74 9.01 3.04 6.18
C GLY A 74 10.45 3.25 5.70
N LYS A 75 10.78 2.73 4.52
CA LYS A 75 12.09 2.93 3.89
C LYS A 75 12.36 4.40 3.57
N TYR A 76 11.39 5.11 2.98
CA TYR A 76 11.50 6.53 2.65
C TYR A 76 11.83 7.38 3.88
N LEU A 77 11.08 7.16 4.97
CA LEU A 77 11.22 7.93 6.21
C LEU A 77 12.60 7.71 6.87
N TYR A 78 13.08 6.47 6.90
CA TYR A 78 14.38 6.16 7.49
C TYR A 78 15.54 6.62 6.60
N ASP A 79 15.55 6.24 5.33
CA ASP A 79 16.62 6.53 4.39
C ASP A 79 16.76 8.04 4.11
N GLY A 80 15.65 8.78 4.23
CA GLY A 80 15.58 10.23 4.14
C GLY A 80 15.95 10.97 5.43
N GLY A 81 16.19 10.24 6.53
CA GLY A 81 16.58 10.80 7.82
C GLY A 81 15.45 11.44 8.64
N TYR A 82 14.19 11.24 8.25
CA TYR A 82 13.01 11.72 8.99
C TYR A 82 12.80 10.96 10.28
N VAL A 83 13.18 9.68 10.32
CA VAL A 83 13.16 8.83 11.52
C VAL A 83 14.50 8.14 11.69
N LYS A 84 14.89 7.90 12.96
CA LYS A 84 16.16 7.21 13.31
C LYS A 84 15.91 5.83 13.95
N SER A 85 14.68 5.56 14.36
CA SER A 85 14.28 4.28 14.96
C SER A 85 14.13 3.21 13.86
N ASN A 86 14.47 1.98 14.18
CA ASN A 86 14.18 0.80 13.37
C ASN A 86 12.76 0.27 13.55
N SER A 87 11.98 0.88 14.46
CA SER A 87 10.57 0.59 14.66
C SER A 87 9.78 1.88 14.60
N LEU A 88 8.69 1.91 13.84
CA LEU A 88 7.80 3.06 13.72
C LEU A 88 6.34 2.65 13.52
N THR A 89 5.45 3.60 13.73
CA THR A 89 4.03 3.43 13.44
C THR A 89 3.61 4.37 12.33
N VAL A 90 2.72 3.89 11.47
CA VAL A 90 2.12 4.68 10.38
C VAL A 90 0.61 4.65 10.54
N GLU A 91 -0.01 5.82 10.58
CA GLU A 91 -1.46 5.96 10.56
C GLU A 91 -1.97 5.76 9.14
N THR A 92 -2.98 4.91 8.98
CA THR A 92 -3.64 4.61 7.70
C THR A 92 -5.17 4.67 7.88
N LEU A 93 -5.95 4.64 6.80
CA LEU A 93 -7.41 4.53 6.90
C LEU A 93 -7.87 3.21 7.55
N SER A 94 -7.04 2.15 7.51
CA SER A 94 -7.29 0.88 8.20
C SER A 94 -6.67 0.81 9.60
N GLY A 95 -6.39 1.97 10.21
CA GLY A 95 -5.82 2.10 11.55
C GLY A 95 -4.29 2.21 11.56
N ILE A 96 -3.73 2.20 12.76
CA ILE A 96 -2.28 2.33 12.97
C ILE A 96 -1.60 1.00 12.67
N LYS A 97 -0.60 1.02 11.79
CA LYS A 97 0.26 -0.12 11.47
C LYS A 97 1.63 0.03 12.08
N LYS A 98 2.15 -1.05 12.67
CA LYS A 98 3.52 -1.10 13.21
C LYS A 98 4.46 -1.67 12.15
N LEU A 99 5.62 -1.03 12.00
CA LEU A 99 6.67 -1.41 11.06
C LEU A 99 7.97 -1.68 11.82
N GLU A 100 8.64 -2.75 11.43
CA GLU A 100 10.02 -3.07 11.83
C GLU A 100 10.93 -2.97 10.60
N LEU A 101 11.96 -2.13 10.70
CA LEU A 101 12.90 -1.86 9.61
C LEU A 101 14.17 -2.68 9.81
N TYR A 102 14.57 -3.44 8.81
CA TYR A 102 15.84 -4.16 8.78
C TYR A 102 16.87 -3.36 7.99
N ILE A 103 17.91 -2.93 8.68
CA ILE A 103 18.87 -1.94 8.21
C ILE A 103 20.19 -2.63 7.90
N GLU A 104 20.72 -2.39 6.71
CA GLU A 104 22.06 -2.82 6.29
C GLU A 104 22.79 -1.62 5.68
N ASN A 105 24.04 -1.43 6.10
CA ASN A 105 24.89 -0.32 5.62
C ASN A 105 24.21 1.07 5.70
N GLY A 106 23.44 1.31 6.78
CA GLY A 106 22.76 2.58 7.02
C GLY A 106 21.53 2.83 6.15
N LYS A 107 21.02 1.82 5.42
CA LYS A 107 19.82 1.87 4.58
C LYS A 107 18.87 0.74 4.90
N VAL A 108 17.57 0.98 4.74
CA VAL A 108 16.56 -0.06 4.93
C VAL A 108 16.64 -1.06 3.80
N ARG A 109 16.89 -2.32 4.16
CA ARG A 109 16.94 -3.47 3.25
C ARG A 109 15.58 -4.12 3.07
N SER A 110 14.86 -4.31 4.17
CA SER A 110 13.50 -4.87 4.18
C SER A 110 12.67 -4.30 5.33
N VAL A 111 11.36 -4.48 5.27
CA VAL A 111 10.40 -3.98 6.26
C VAL A 111 9.36 -5.07 6.55
N SER A 112 9.16 -5.38 7.83
CA SER A 112 7.99 -6.12 8.30
C SER A 112 6.89 -5.16 8.69
N VAL A 113 5.65 -5.53 8.40
CA VAL A 113 4.45 -4.77 8.76
C VAL A 113 3.51 -5.68 9.52
N ASP A 114 3.05 -5.23 10.69
CA ASP A 114 1.98 -5.90 11.41
C ASP A 114 0.64 -5.62 10.72
N MET A 115 0.14 -6.60 9.98
CA MET A 115 -1.12 -6.53 9.25
C MET A 115 -2.33 -6.90 10.12
N GLY A 116 -2.11 -7.35 11.36
CA GLY A 116 -3.13 -7.90 12.23
C GLY A 116 -3.39 -9.37 11.99
N LYS A 117 -4.51 -9.86 12.52
CA LYS A 117 -4.91 -11.26 12.37
C LYS A 117 -5.63 -11.46 11.04
N ALA A 118 -5.31 -12.56 10.37
CA ALA A 118 -6.02 -12.98 9.17
C ALA A 118 -7.50 -13.29 9.50
N GLU A 119 -8.41 -12.78 8.69
CA GLU A 119 -9.84 -13.07 8.76
C GLU A 119 -10.21 -14.08 7.67
N PHE A 120 -10.90 -15.15 8.06
CA PHE A 120 -11.31 -16.24 7.16
C PHE A 120 -12.84 -16.36 7.02
N ASP A 121 -13.63 -15.66 7.85
CA ASP A 121 -15.09 -15.70 7.76
C ASP A 121 -15.54 -14.91 6.53
N GLY A 122 -16.14 -15.60 5.56
CA GLY A 122 -16.61 -15.04 4.29
C GLY A 122 -17.51 -13.80 4.47
N ARG A 123 -18.31 -13.76 5.54
CA ARG A 123 -19.18 -12.61 5.85
C ARG A 123 -18.43 -11.36 6.29
N LYS A 124 -17.16 -11.49 6.72
CA LYS A 124 -16.30 -10.38 7.17
C LYS A 124 -15.28 -9.94 6.13
N ILE A 125 -15.18 -10.67 5.03
CA ILE A 125 -14.35 -10.37 3.87
C ILE A 125 -15.28 -10.29 2.65
N PRO A 126 -14.89 -9.64 1.52
CA PRO A 126 -15.77 -9.45 0.37
C PRO A 126 -15.99 -10.75 -0.43
N VAL A 127 -16.53 -11.79 0.23
CA VAL A 127 -16.84 -13.09 -0.35
C VAL A 127 -18.28 -13.45 0.00
N ASP A 128 -19.07 -13.77 -1.03
CA ASP A 128 -20.46 -14.20 -0.85
C ASP A 128 -20.52 -15.66 -0.42
N ALA A 129 -20.15 -15.91 0.83
CA ALA A 129 -20.20 -17.22 1.47
C ALA A 129 -20.29 -17.11 2.99
N ASP A 130 -21.00 -18.06 3.61
CA ASP A 130 -21.10 -18.18 5.06
C ASP A 130 -19.92 -18.97 5.66
N GLY A 131 -19.34 -18.43 6.74
CA GLY A 131 -18.26 -19.08 7.50
C GLY A 131 -16.93 -19.10 6.77
N VAL A 132 -16.06 -20.04 7.14
CA VAL A 132 -14.70 -20.15 6.61
C VAL A 132 -14.70 -20.76 5.21
N VAL A 133 -14.18 -20.02 4.23
CA VAL A 133 -14.02 -20.48 2.85
C VAL A 133 -12.63 -21.07 2.68
N LYS A 134 -12.54 -22.40 2.85
CA LYS A 134 -11.28 -23.15 2.73
C LYS A 134 -11.45 -24.37 1.82
N ASN A 135 -10.54 -24.55 0.86
CA ASN A 135 -10.60 -25.62 -0.13
C ASN A 135 -11.95 -25.67 -0.88
N PHE A 136 -12.54 -24.51 -1.11
CA PHE A 136 -13.84 -24.40 -1.79
C PHE A 136 -13.65 -24.66 -3.29
N PRO A 137 -14.43 -25.56 -3.91
CA PRO A 137 -14.31 -25.85 -5.33
C PRO A 137 -14.94 -24.71 -6.16
N LEU A 138 -14.14 -24.02 -6.93
CA LEU A 138 -14.55 -22.95 -7.86
C LEU A 138 -14.36 -23.43 -9.30
N GLY A 139 -15.44 -23.47 -10.06
CA GLY A 139 -15.40 -23.78 -11.50
C GLY A 139 -15.07 -22.56 -12.34
N ILE A 140 -13.99 -22.61 -13.12
CA ILE A 140 -13.58 -21.55 -14.05
C ILE A 140 -13.15 -22.21 -15.36
N GLY A 141 -13.77 -21.81 -16.48
CA GLY A 141 -13.39 -22.29 -17.82
C GLY A 141 -13.43 -23.80 -18.00
N GLY A 142 -14.33 -24.51 -17.28
CA GLY A 142 -14.46 -25.97 -17.33
C GLY A 142 -13.49 -26.74 -16.42
N ALA A 143 -12.62 -26.05 -15.68
CA ALA A 143 -11.72 -26.63 -14.67
C ALA A 143 -12.23 -26.29 -13.26
N ILE A 144 -11.93 -27.15 -12.26
CA ILE A 144 -12.24 -26.93 -10.85
C ILE A 144 -10.97 -26.57 -10.11
N TYR A 145 -10.98 -25.44 -9.39
CA TYR A 145 -9.90 -24.95 -8.53
C TYR A 145 -10.35 -24.94 -7.09
N ASN A 146 -9.55 -25.51 -6.18
CA ASN A 146 -9.81 -25.41 -4.75
C ASN A 146 -9.21 -24.10 -4.23
N ILE A 147 -10.07 -23.17 -3.79
CA ILE A 147 -9.65 -21.84 -3.30
C ILE A 147 -9.81 -21.73 -1.79
N THR A 148 -8.99 -20.88 -1.18
CA THR A 148 -9.14 -20.42 0.21
C THR A 148 -9.18 -18.91 0.18
N CYS A 149 -10.19 -18.31 0.82
CA CYS A 149 -10.35 -16.86 0.90
C CYS A 149 -9.90 -16.36 2.27
N VAL A 150 -9.16 -15.28 2.26
CA VAL A 150 -8.59 -14.65 3.47
C VAL A 150 -8.39 -13.16 3.23
N SER A 151 -8.58 -12.35 4.27
CA SER A 151 -8.26 -10.93 4.27
C SER A 151 -7.32 -10.59 5.43
#